data_7bdf36b7e7fd967effe750c53a79a914
#
_entry.id   7bdf36b7e7fd967effe750c53a79a914
#
_cell.length_a   1.000
_cell.length_b   1.000
_cell.length_c   1.000
_cell.angle_alpha   90.00
_cell.angle_beta   90.00
_cell.angle_gamma   90.00
#
_symmetry.space_group_name_H-M   'P 1'
#
loop_
_entity.id
_entity.type
_entity.pdbx_description
1 polymer ?
#
loop_
_entity_poly.entity_id
_entity_poly.type
_entity_poly.pdbx_seq_one_letter_code
_entity_poly.pdbx_strand_id
1 'polypeptide(L)'
;EFRRVLFRSIIEEYLNFIQIEKGLSNNTIGAYRRDLKKYKDYLADNKISHIDFIDRQIIQECLGHLIDMGQSSKSLARFISTIRSFHQFALREKYAAKDPTVLIETPKYEKKLPDVLEIDEVIALLETPDLAKNNGYRDRTMLELLYATGMRVTEIIQLDVEDVNLMMGFVRVFGKGNKERIVPLGDTVIEYLTTYIETVRPQLLKQTT
;
A
#
# COMPACT_ATOMS: atom_id res chain seq x y z
N GLU A 1 -25.26 9.66 30.03
CA GLU A 1 -25.16 10.82 29.08
C GLU A 1 -24.25 10.40 27.92
N PHE A 2 -24.85 9.83 26.87
CA PHE A 2 -24.10 9.51 25.65
C PHE A 2 -23.68 10.84 25.01
N ARG A 3 -22.38 11.17 25.05
CA ARG A 3 -21.81 12.30 24.32
C ARG A 3 -22.18 12.15 22.83
N ARG A 4 -22.90 13.13 22.29
CA ARG A 4 -23.06 13.29 20.83
C ARG A 4 -21.71 13.60 20.20
N VAL A 5 -20.88 12.56 20.05
CA VAL A 5 -19.60 12.69 19.35
C VAL A 5 -19.90 12.69 17.86
N LEU A 6 -19.43 13.71 17.15
CA LEU A 6 -19.60 13.80 15.71
C LEU A 6 -18.93 12.60 15.04
N PHE A 7 -19.58 11.97 14.08
CA PHE A 7 -19.07 10.80 13.33
C PHE A 7 -17.65 11.02 12.80
N ARG A 8 -17.32 12.26 12.40
CA ARG A 8 -15.97 12.67 12.00
C ARG A 8 -14.93 12.46 13.10
N SER A 9 -15.26 12.79 14.34
CA SER A 9 -14.35 12.64 15.48
C SER A 9 -14.03 11.18 15.75
N ILE A 10 -15.03 10.30 15.68
CA ILE A 10 -14.85 8.85 15.86
C ILE A 10 -13.93 8.27 14.77
N ILE A 11 -14.05 8.74 13.53
CA ILE A 11 -13.16 8.32 12.43
C ILE A 11 -11.71 8.72 12.71
N GLU A 12 -11.44 9.94 13.14
CA GLU A 12 -10.06 10.39 13.41
C GLU A 12 -9.47 9.62 14.61
N GLU A 13 -10.24 9.36 15.66
CA GLU A 13 -9.80 8.55 16.79
C GLU A 13 -9.51 7.11 16.36
N TYR A 14 -10.35 6.52 15.52
CA TYR A 14 -10.09 5.19 14.95
C TYR A 14 -8.81 5.15 14.12
N LEU A 15 -8.59 6.15 13.27
CA LEU A 15 -7.38 6.22 12.44
C LEU A 15 -6.12 6.34 13.32
N ASN A 16 -6.16 7.13 14.39
CA ASN A 16 -5.08 7.22 15.37
C ASN A 16 -4.88 5.88 16.10
N PHE A 17 -5.96 5.22 16.52
CA PHE A 17 -5.90 3.91 17.16
C PHE A 17 -5.19 2.86 16.27
N ILE A 18 -5.58 2.74 14.99
CA ILE A 18 -4.93 1.76 14.10
C ILE A 18 -3.48 2.11 13.76
N GLN A 19 -3.12 3.39 13.83
CA GLN A 19 -1.75 3.85 13.62
C GLN A 19 -0.87 3.52 14.83
N ILE A 20 -1.30 3.89 16.02
CA ILE A 20 -0.48 3.84 17.24
C ILE A 20 -0.53 2.44 17.86
N GLU A 21 -1.73 1.91 18.09
CA GLU A 21 -1.86 0.64 18.82
C GLU A 21 -1.75 -0.59 17.92
N LYS A 22 -2.19 -0.53 16.66
CA LYS A 22 -2.07 -1.65 15.73
C LYS A 22 -0.82 -1.59 14.85
N GLY A 23 -0.08 -0.48 14.85
CA GLY A 23 1.15 -0.33 14.10
C GLY A 23 0.97 -0.53 12.59
N LEU A 24 -0.19 -0.17 12.03
CA LEU A 24 -0.46 -0.37 10.60
C LEU A 24 0.37 0.58 9.75
N SER A 25 0.79 0.12 8.58
CA SER A 25 1.58 0.94 7.65
C SER A 25 0.78 2.15 7.16
N ASN A 26 1.48 3.25 6.84
CA ASN A 26 0.88 4.48 6.31
C ASN A 26 0.02 4.22 5.07
N ASN A 27 0.41 3.28 4.20
CA ASN A 27 -0.37 2.88 3.02
C ASN A 27 -1.71 2.24 3.41
N THR A 28 -1.73 1.40 4.45
CA THR A 28 -2.96 0.79 4.97
C THR A 28 -3.85 1.84 5.60
N ILE A 29 -3.29 2.74 6.42
CA ILE A 29 -4.03 3.84 7.05
C ILE A 29 -4.61 4.77 5.98
N GLY A 30 -3.84 5.11 4.94
CA GLY A 30 -4.31 5.90 3.82
C GLY A 30 -5.45 5.24 3.04
N ALA A 31 -5.40 3.92 2.86
CA ALA A 31 -6.49 3.16 2.24
C ALA A 31 -7.76 3.18 3.11
N TYR A 32 -7.63 2.96 4.42
CA TYR A 32 -8.73 3.00 5.38
C TYR A 32 -9.35 4.40 5.47
N ARG A 33 -8.52 5.44 5.48
CA ARG A 33 -8.98 6.84 5.45
C ARG A 33 -9.84 7.13 4.21
N ARG A 34 -9.43 6.65 3.02
CA ARG A 34 -10.20 6.81 1.78
C ARG A 34 -11.53 6.06 1.83
N ASP A 35 -11.52 4.84 2.35
CA ASP A 35 -12.74 4.03 2.48
C ASP A 35 -13.72 4.66 3.49
N LEU A 36 -13.23 5.12 4.65
CA LEU A 36 -14.08 5.80 5.65
C LEU A 36 -14.57 7.16 5.18
N LYS A 37 -13.81 7.85 4.31
CA LYS A 37 -14.30 9.07 3.67
C LYS A 37 -15.51 8.78 2.80
N LYS A 38 -15.42 7.76 1.92
CA LYS A 38 -16.56 7.34 1.08
C LYS A 38 -17.77 6.97 1.91
N TYR A 39 -17.54 6.22 2.99
CA TYR A 39 -18.60 5.82 3.91
C TYR A 39 -19.29 7.02 4.57
N LYS A 40 -18.50 7.94 5.11
CA LYS A 40 -18.99 9.18 5.72
C LYS A 40 -19.78 10.02 4.72
N ASP A 41 -19.28 10.18 3.50
CA ASP A 41 -19.91 10.99 2.46
C ASP A 41 -21.27 10.37 2.09
N TYR A 42 -21.36 9.04 1.89
CA TYR A 42 -22.61 8.32 1.67
C TYR A 42 -23.64 8.54 2.81
N LEU A 43 -23.19 8.39 4.06
CA LEU A 43 -24.07 8.59 5.22
C LEU A 43 -24.58 10.04 5.31
N ALA A 44 -23.76 11.02 4.98
CA ALA A 44 -24.13 12.43 4.97
C ALA A 44 -25.19 12.73 3.88
N ASP A 45 -25.02 12.19 2.68
CA ASP A 45 -25.95 12.33 1.55
C ASP A 45 -27.33 11.73 1.90
N ASN A 46 -27.35 10.65 2.71
CA ASN A 46 -28.56 10.01 3.19
C ASN A 46 -29.06 10.56 4.54
N LYS A 47 -28.49 11.69 5.01
CA LYS A 47 -28.88 12.39 6.25
C LYS A 47 -28.75 11.54 7.53
N ILE A 48 -27.86 10.56 7.53
CA ILE A 48 -27.56 9.71 8.68
C ILE A 48 -26.45 10.39 9.49
N SER A 49 -26.82 11.01 10.60
CA SER A 49 -25.92 11.85 11.40
C SER A 49 -25.34 11.16 12.64
N HIS A 50 -25.89 9.99 13.03
CA HIS A 50 -25.49 9.31 14.25
C HIS A 50 -25.17 7.84 13.99
N ILE A 51 -24.13 7.34 14.64
CA ILE A 51 -23.62 5.98 14.42
C ILE A 51 -24.64 4.90 14.81
N ASP A 52 -25.46 5.12 15.81
CA ASP A 52 -26.49 4.17 16.27
C ASP A 52 -27.67 4.01 15.29
N PHE A 53 -27.81 4.94 14.35
CA PHE A 53 -28.84 4.85 13.30
C PHE A 53 -28.38 3.96 12.13
N ILE A 54 -27.11 3.60 12.11
CA ILE A 54 -26.56 2.72 11.07
C ILE A 54 -26.96 1.29 11.42
N ASP A 55 -27.69 0.68 10.52
CA ASP A 55 -28.04 -0.74 10.56
C ASP A 55 -27.45 -1.51 9.38
N ARG A 56 -27.75 -2.80 9.32
CA ARG A 56 -27.30 -3.68 8.24
C ARG A 56 -27.80 -3.22 6.88
N GLN A 57 -29.05 -2.74 6.80
CA GLN A 57 -29.67 -2.32 5.55
C GLN A 57 -28.93 -1.13 4.95
N ILE A 58 -28.64 -0.10 5.75
CA ILE A 58 -27.87 1.07 5.32
C ILE A 58 -26.50 0.69 4.79
N ILE A 59 -25.82 -0.27 5.42
CA ILE A 59 -24.53 -0.76 4.92
C ILE A 59 -24.70 -1.47 3.56
N GLN A 60 -25.73 -2.30 3.41
CA GLN A 60 -26.02 -2.98 2.15
C GLN A 60 -26.33 -1.99 1.01
N GLU A 61 -27.10 -0.96 1.30
CA GLU A 61 -27.41 0.11 0.34
C GLU A 61 -26.15 0.91 -0.02
N CYS A 62 -25.28 1.19 0.94
CA CYS A 62 -23.97 1.81 0.68
C CYS A 62 -23.11 0.94 -0.23
N LEU A 63 -23.08 -0.37 -0.01
CA LEU A 63 -22.34 -1.30 -0.87
C LEU A 63 -22.92 -1.36 -2.29
N GLY A 64 -24.24 -1.37 -2.43
CA GLY A 64 -24.93 -1.27 -3.71
C GLY A 64 -24.54 0.00 -4.46
N HIS A 65 -24.58 1.14 -3.80
CA HIS A 65 -24.15 2.42 -4.38
C HIS A 65 -22.68 2.38 -4.86
N LEU A 66 -21.77 1.77 -4.09
CA LEU A 66 -20.37 1.63 -4.50
C LEU A 66 -20.19 0.69 -5.71
N ILE A 67 -21.03 -0.34 -5.85
CA ILE A 67 -21.07 -1.22 -7.02
C ILE A 67 -21.53 -0.44 -8.26
N ASP A 68 -22.59 0.32 -8.13
CA ASP A 68 -23.13 1.15 -9.21
C ASP A 68 -22.11 2.21 -9.68
N MET A 69 -21.26 2.69 -8.78
CA MET A 69 -20.13 3.56 -9.09
C MET A 69 -18.93 2.81 -9.74
N GLY A 70 -19.03 1.53 -10.02
CA GLY A 70 -18.00 0.74 -10.68
C GLY A 70 -16.85 0.29 -9.78
N GLN A 71 -17.03 0.23 -8.44
CA GLN A 71 -16.00 -0.28 -7.55
C GLN A 71 -15.75 -1.78 -7.77
N SER A 72 -14.47 -2.17 -7.90
CA SER A 72 -14.11 -3.59 -8.07
C SER A 72 -14.42 -4.42 -6.82
N SER A 73 -14.69 -5.71 -6.98
CA SER A 73 -14.95 -6.66 -5.88
C SER A 73 -13.81 -6.67 -4.85
N LYS A 74 -12.55 -6.51 -5.28
CA LYS A 74 -11.38 -6.40 -4.40
C LYS A 74 -11.43 -5.12 -3.55
N SER A 75 -11.84 -3.99 -4.14
CA SER A 75 -12.01 -2.73 -3.41
C SER A 75 -13.18 -2.78 -2.42
N LEU A 76 -14.28 -3.43 -2.80
CA LEU A 76 -15.43 -3.66 -1.92
C LEU A 76 -15.07 -4.55 -0.73
N ALA A 77 -14.33 -5.64 -0.96
CA ALA A 77 -13.86 -6.51 0.11
C ALA A 77 -12.99 -5.76 1.13
N ARG A 78 -12.08 -4.87 0.65
CA ARG A 78 -11.30 -4.00 1.54
C ARG A 78 -12.20 -3.00 2.27
N PHE A 79 -13.12 -2.36 1.59
CA PHE A 79 -14.07 -1.43 2.17
C PHE A 79 -14.86 -2.09 3.32
N ILE A 80 -15.41 -3.30 3.11
CA ILE A 80 -16.10 -4.06 4.16
C ILE A 80 -15.18 -4.34 5.35
N SER A 81 -13.93 -4.74 5.09
CA SER A 81 -12.95 -4.94 6.17
C SER A 81 -12.69 -3.66 6.96
N THR A 82 -12.62 -2.51 6.27
CA THR A 82 -12.42 -1.20 6.89
C THR A 82 -13.60 -0.81 7.78
N ILE A 83 -14.85 -0.86 7.26
CA ILE A 83 -16.03 -0.49 8.04
C ILE A 83 -16.28 -1.45 9.19
N ARG A 84 -16.02 -2.75 9.02
CA ARG A 84 -16.11 -3.74 10.10
C ARG A 84 -15.15 -3.43 11.23
N SER A 85 -13.89 -3.17 10.92
CA SER A 85 -12.89 -2.78 11.92
C SER A 85 -13.25 -1.47 12.62
N PHE A 86 -13.82 -0.51 11.88
CA PHE A 86 -14.30 0.76 12.43
C PHE A 86 -15.48 0.57 13.38
N HIS A 87 -16.50 -0.20 13.01
CA HIS A 87 -17.67 -0.44 13.88
C HIS A 87 -17.32 -1.27 15.11
N GLN A 88 -16.40 -2.23 15.00
CA GLN A 88 -15.87 -2.96 16.15
C GLN A 88 -15.14 -2.03 17.12
N PHE A 89 -14.33 -1.09 16.60
CA PHE A 89 -13.71 -0.05 17.42
C PHE A 89 -14.78 0.82 18.10
N ALA A 90 -15.76 1.31 17.35
CA ALA A 90 -16.82 2.15 17.89
C ALA A 90 -17.65 1.45 18.98
N LEU A 91 -17.92 0.16 18.83
CA LEU A 91 -18.58 -0.65 19.87
C LEU A 91 -17.68 -0.80 21.12
N ARG A 92 -16.41 -1.11 20.94
CA ARG A 92 -15.44 -1.27 22.04
C ARG A 92 -15.27 0.01 22.87
N GLU A 93 -15.17 1.15 22.19
CA GLU A 93 -15.02 2.47 22.83
C GLU A 93 -16.36 3.07 23.28
N LYS A 94 -17.46 2.31 23.17
CA LYS A 94 -18.81 2.73 23.58
C LYS A 94 -19.35 3.95 22.84
N TYR A 95 -18.90 4.19 21.60
CA TYR A 95 -19.49 5.17 20.69
C TYR A 95 -20.77 4.66 20.04
N ALA A 96 -20.92 3.33 19.93
CA ALA A 96 -22.09 2.68 19.37
C ALA A 96 -22.60 1.60 20.34
N ALA A 97 -23.91 1.38 20.37
CA ALA A 97 -24.53 0.35 21.18
C ALA A 97 -24.48 -1.04 20.54
N LYS A 98 -24.29 -1.13 19.21
CA LYS A 98 -24.27 -2.37 18.43
C LYS A 98 -23.31 -2.27 17.25
N ASP A 99 -22.86 -3.43 16.74
CA ASP A 99 -22.09 -3.54 15.50
C ASP A 99 -23.02 -3.98 14.36
N PRO A 100 -23.33 -3.09 13.39
CA PRO A 100 -24.19 -3.41 12.26
C PRO A 100 -23.53 -4.28 11.19
N THR A 101 -22.22 -4.54 11.32
CA THR A 101 -21.44 -5.26 10.30
C THR A 101 -21.39 -6.77 10.51
N VAL A 102 -21.89 -7.29 11.63
CA VAL A 102 -21.74 -8.71 12.04
C VAL A 102 -22.20 -9.68 10.95
N LEU A 103 -23.31 -9.39 10.27
CA LEU A 103 -23.92 -10.24 9.25
C LEU A 103 -23.63 -9.75 7.80
N ILE A 104 -22.68 -8.84 7.62
CA ILE A 104 -22.28 -8.40 6.27
C ILE A 104 -21.29 -9.41 5.68
N GLU A 105 -21.68 -10.03 4.58
CA GLU A 105 -20.81 -10.94 3.87
C GLU A 105 -19.80 -10.18 3.00
N THR A 106 -18.57 -10.69 2.97
CA THR A 106 -17.53 -10.14 2.08
C THR A 106 -17.67 -10.80 0.71
N PRO A 107 -17.77 -10.01 -0.39
CA PRO A 107 -17.82 -10.57 -1.73
C PRO A 107 -16.62 -11.49 -1.99
N LYS A 108 -16.89 -12.69 -2.49
CA LYS A 108 -15.84 -13.56 -3.01
C LYS A 108 -15.34 -12.93 -4.31
N TYR A 109 -14.05 -12.78 -4.43
CA TYR A 109 -13.41 -12.35 -5.69
C TYR A 109 -12.36 -13.39 -6.09
N GLU A 110 -12.34 -13.70 -7.35
CA GLU A 110 -11.31 -14.59 -7.90
C GLU A 110 -9.95 -13.91 -7.76
N LYS A 111 -9.03 -14.57 -7.07
CA LYS A 111 -7.64 -14.19 -7.08
C LYS A 111 -7.06 -14.64 -8.41
N LYS A 112 -7.06 -13.76 -9.41
CA LYS A 112 -6.26 -14.03 -10.60
C LYS A 112 -4.81 -14.18 -10.18
N LEU A 113 -4.17 -15.23 -10.66
CA LEU A 113 -2.72 -15.35 -10.56
C LEU A 113 -2.09 -14.17 -11.30
N PRO A 114 -0.99 -13.62 -10.79
CA PRO A 114 -0.26 -12.60 -11.53
C PRO A 114 0.16 -13.12 -12.91
N ASP A 115 0.09 -12.28 -13.91
CA ASP A 115 0.71 -12.56 -15.19
C ASP A 115 2.23 -12.65 -14.99
N VAL A 116 2.85 -13.65 -15.60
CA VAL A 116 4.29 -13.91 -15.50
C VAL A 116 4.90 -13.57 -16.86
N LEU A 117 5.99 -12.83 -16.83
CA LEU A 117 6.79 -12.57 -18.05
C LEU A 117 7.61 -13.79 -18.40
N GLU A 118 7.65 -14.12 -19.68
CA GLU A 118 8.59 -15.11 -20.22
C GLU A 118 10.02 -14.56 -20.20
N ILE A 119 11.03 -15.46 -20.29
CA ILE A 119 12.44 -15.07 -20.20
C ILE A 119 12.81 -14.03 -21.26
N ASP A 120 12.36 -14.21 -22.48
CA ASP A 120 12.63 -13.29 -23.60
C ASP A 120 12.00 -11.91 -23.37
N GLU A 121 10.83 -11.85 -22.75
CA GLU A 121 10.17 -10.60 -22.37
C GLU A 121 10.93 -9.87 -21.26
N VAL A 122 11.48 -10.61 -20.30
CA VAL A 122 12.34 -10.04 -19.24
C VAL A 122 13.61 -9.46 -19.85
N ILE A 123 14.27 -10.19 -20.75
CA ILE A 123 15.48 -9.72 -21.45
C ILE A 123 15.18 -8.44 -22.22
N ALA A 124 14.12 -8.43 -23.02
CA ALA A 124 13.69 -7.25 -23.78
C ALA A 124 13.41 -6.05 -22.87
N LEU A 125 12.74 -6.28 -21.72
CA LEU A 125 12.48 -5.23 -20.73
C LEU A 125 13.79 -4.67 -20.14
N LEU A 126 14.73 -5.53 -19.78
CA LEU A 126 16.01 -5.13 -19.25
C LEU A 126 16.82 -4.32 -20.28
N GLU A 127 16.75 -4.66 -21.55
CA GLU A 127 17.49 -4.00 -22.63
C GLU A 127 16.86 -2.69 -23.14
N THR A 128 15.64 -2.35 -22.71
CA THR A 128 14.93 -1.13 -23.13
C THR A 128 15.64 0.19 -22.78
N PRO A 129 16.28 0.35 -21.59
CA PRO A 129 16.91 1.62 -21.22
C PRO A 129 18.15 1.93 -22.09
N ASP A 130 18.24 3.18 -22.57
CA ASP A 130 19.37 3.68 -23.34
C ASP A 130 20.59 3.96 -22.45
N LEU A 131 21.58 3.06 -22.48
CA LEU A 131 22.79 3.14 -21.64
C LEU A 131 23.68 4.34 -21.95
N ALA A 132 23.51 5.00 -23.10
CA ALA A 132 24.26 6.21 -23.42
C ALA A 132 23.80 7.42 -22.60
N LYS A 133 22.64 7.32 -21.98
CA LYS A 133 22.07 8.37 -21.12
C LYS A 133 22.18 7.99 -19.64
N ASN A 134 22.56 8.95 -18.80
CA ASN A 134 22.66 8.73 -17.35
C ASN A 134 21.37 8.19 -16.72
N ASN A 135 20.20 8.71 -17.12
CA ASN A 135 18.92 8.20 -16.66
C ASN A 135 18.68 6.77 -17.14
N GLY A 136 19.02 6.44 -18.37
CA GLY A 136 18.88 5.09 -18.91
C GLY A 136 19.80 4.10 -18.20
N TYR A 137 21.05 4.48 -17.90
CA TYR A 137 21.94 3.64 -17.11
C TYR A 137 21.40 3.37 -15.69
N ARG A 138 20.88 4.41 -15.02
CA ARG A 138 20.20 4.27 -13.73
C ARG A 138 19.03 3.29 -13.83
N ASP A 139 18.18 3.47 -14.82
CA ASP A 139 16.96 2.67 -14.99
C ASP A 139 17.31 1.20 -15.25
N ARG A 140 18.34 0.94 -16.08
CA ARG A 140 18.87 -0.42 -16.28
C ARG A 140 19.39 -1.02 -14.98
N THR A 141 20.20 -0.28 -14.23
CA THR A 141 20.73 -0.74 -12.94
C THR A 141 19.61 -1.11 -11.96
N MET A 142 18.55 -0.30 -11.91
CA MET A 142 17.38 -0.59 -11.06
C MET A 142 16.64 -1.86 -11.52
N LEU A 143 16.45 -2.04 -12.82
CA LEU A 143 15.78 -3.22 -13.37
C LEU A 143 16.60 -4.50 -13.11
N GLU A 144 17.90 -4.45 -13.32
CA GLU A 144 18.82 -5.58 -13.02
C GLU A 144 18.76 -5.95 -11.53
N LEU A 145 18.81 -4.95 -10.65
CA LEU A 145 18.73 -5.18 -9.22
C LEU A 145 17.37 -5.76 -8.80
N LEU A 146 16.27 -5.26 -9.38
CA LEU A 146 14.93 -5.81 -9.14
C LEU A 146 14.81 -7.27 -9.57
N TYR A 147 15.32 -7.58 -10.77
CA TYR A 147 15.27 -8.93 -11.33
C TYR A 147 16.10 -9.92 -10.51
N ALA A 148 17.33 -9.54 -10.17
CA ALA A 148 18.24 -10.40 -9.42
C ALA A 148 17.81 -10.66 -7.97
N THR A 149 17.16 -9.70 -7.33
CA THR A 149 16.91 -9.74 -5.90
C THR A 149 15.44 -10.01 -5.51
N GLY A 150 14.50 -9.84 -6.44
CA GLY A 150 13.09 -9.90 -6.16
C GLY A 150 12.62 -8.83 -5.15
N MET A 151 13.31 -7.71 -5.06
CA MET A 151 12.95 -6.58 -4.21
C MET A 151 11.60 -5.98 -4.66
N ARG A 152 10.87 -5.40 -3.70
CA ARG A 152 9.70 -4.59 -4.04
C ARG A 152 10.14 -3.22 -4.55
N VAL A 153 9.31 -2.60 -5.41
CA VAL A 153 9.58 -1.24 -5.92
C VAL A 153 9.81 -0.23 -4.79
N THR A 154 9.07 -0.33 -3.68
CA THR A 154 9.29 0.54 -2.52
C THR A 154 10.60 0.28 -1.80
N GLU A 155 11.10 -0.94 -1.80
CA GLU A 155 12.37 -1.30 -1.18
C GLU A 155 13.55 -0.74 -1.98
N ILE A 156 13.49 -0.80 -3.32
CA ILE A 156 14.56 -0.22 -4.14
C ILE A 156 14.58 1.31 -4.11
N ILE A 157 13.41 1.97 -4.04
CA ILE A 157 13.32 3.44 -3.93
C ILE A 157 13.91 3.94 -2.59
N GLN A 158 13.82 3.13 -1.55
CA GLN A 158 14.30 3.45 -0.20
C GLN A 158 15.70 2.91 0.09
N LEU A 159 16.33 2.27 -0.90
CA LEU A 159 17.66 1.68 -0.74
C LEU A 159 18.73 2.78 -0.70
N ASP A 160 19.50 2.80 0.36
CA ASP A 160 20.67 3.66 0.47
C ASP A 160 21.92 2.99 -0.11
N VAL A 161 22.90 3.79 -0.55
CA VAL A 161 24.18 3.28 -1.07
C VAL A 161 24.92 2.45 -0.01
N GLU A 162 24.77 2.81 1.26
CA GLU A 162 25.37 2.13 2.41
C GLU A 162 24.83 0.71 2.64
N ASP A 163 23.64 0.42 2.09
CA ASP A 163 23.03 -0.91 2.18
C ASP A 163 23.59 -1.88 1.11
N VAL A 164 24.38 -1.37 0.16
CA VAL A 164 24.99 -2.16 -0.92
C VAL A 164 26.45 -2.43 -0.57
N ASN A 165 26.80 -3.70 -0.39
CA ASN A 165 28.18 -4.12 -0.20
C ASN A 165 28.71 -4.78 -1.47
N LEU A 166 29.34 -3.99 -2.34
CA LEU A 166 29.87 -4.46 -3.62
C LEU A 166 31.05 -5.43 -3.44
N MET A 167 31.87 -5.24 -2.39
CA MET A 167 33.04 -6.09 -2.14
C MET A 167 32.62 -7.51 -1.73
N MET A 168 31.59 -7.61 -0.89
CA MET A 168 31.06 -8.89 -0.41
C MET A 168 29.91 -9.43 -1.26
N GLY A 169 29.48 -8.67 -2.27
CA GLY A 169 28.45 -9.08 -3.22
C GLY A 169 27.08 -9.30 -2.60
N PHE A 170 26.60 -8.39 -1.76
CA PHE A 170 25.24 -8.46 -1.20
C PHE A 170 24.59 -7.09 -1.05
N VAL A 171 23.26 -7.09 -0.95
CA VAL A 171 22.45 -5.94 -0.58
C VAL A 171 21.61 -6.24 0.67
N ARG A 172 21.51 -5.27 1.57
CA ARG A 172 20.68 -5.30 2.76
C ARG A 172 19.36 -4.62 2.45
N VAL A 173 18.26 -5.33 2.63
CA VAL A 173 16.92 -4.87 2.23
C VAL A 173 16.02 -4.82 3.45
N PHE A 174 15.38 -3.68 3.67
CA PHE A 174 14.39 -3.50 4.74
C PHE A 174 12.97 -3.66 4.19
N GLY A 175 12.29 -4.69 4.63
CA GLY A 175 10.92 -5.01 4.23
C GLY A 175 9.86 -4.46 5.17
N LYS A 176 8.62 -4.89 4.94
CA LYS A 176 7.46 -4.50 5.77
C LYS A 176 7.70 -4.84 7.25
N GLY A 177 7.50 -3.84 8.13
CA GLY A 177 7.71 -3.98 9.57
C GLY A 177 9.18 -3.91 9.97
N ASN A 178 10.00 -3.24 9.17
CA ASN A 178 11.44 -3.07 9.41
C ASN A 178 12.22 -4.40 9.52
N LYS A 179 11.72 -5.44 8.82
CA LYS A 179 12.42 -6.73 8.76
C LYS A 179 13.54 -6.64 7.74
N GLU A 180 14.76 -6.84 8.22
CA GLU A 180 15.96 -6.89 7.41
C GLU A 180 16.13 -8.27 6.75
N ARG A 181 16.59 -8.26 5.49
CA ARG A 181 17.11 -9.45 4.82
C ARG A 181 18.33 -9.09 3.99
N ILE A 182 19.27 -10.02 3.92
CA ILE A 182 20.46 -9.93 3.07
C ILE A 182 20.19 -10.74 1.81
N VAL A 183 20.45 -10.13 0.65
CA VAL A 183 20.26 -10.77 -0.65
C VAL A 183 21.58 -10.75 -1.40
N PRO A 184 22.12 -11.90 -1.82
CA PRO A 184 23.35 -11.96 -2.61
C PRO A 184 23.14 -11.34 -4.00
N LEU A 185 24.18 -10.73 -4.54
CA LEU A 185 24.23 -10.12 -5.87
C LEU A 185 25.10 -10.96 -6.79
N GLY A 186 24.63 -11.17 -8.01
CA GLY A 186 25.46 -11.76 -9.08
C GLY A 186 26.37 -10.72 -9.72
N ASP A 187 27.40 -11.18 -10.43
CA ASP A 187 28.47 -10.35 -11.03
C ASP A 187 27.91 -9.25 -11.93
N THR A 188 26.93 -9.56 -12.77
CA THR A 188 26.28 -8.58 -13.67
C THR A 188 25.70 -7.39 -12.90
N VAL A 189 24.99 -7.66 -11.80
CA VAL A 189 24.39 -6.59 -10.99
C VAL A 189 25.43 -5.77 -10.26
N ILE A 190 26.50 -6.42 -9.79
CA ILE A 190 27.65 -5.75 -9.15
C ILE A 190 28.31 -4.78 -10.13
N GLU A 191 28.51 -5.18 -11.38
CA GLU A 191 29.09 -4.33 -12.43
C GLU A 191 28.22 -3.09 -12.70
N TYR A 192 26.90 -3.28 -12.90
CA TYR A 192 25.98 -2.16 -13.09
C TYR A 192 25.93 -1.22 -11.88
N LEU A 193 25.88 -1.76 -10.66
CA LEU A 193 25.86 -0.98 -9.43
C LEU A 193 27.15 -0.19 -9.23
N THR A 194 28.30 -0.81 -9.48
CA THR A 194 29.62 -0.15 -9.38
C THR A 194 29.67 1.06 -10.29
N THR A 195 29.40 0.87 -11.59
CA THR A 195 29.41 1.96 -12.56
C THR A 195 28.36 3.04 -12.22
N TYR A 196 27.18 2.63 -11.78
CA TYR A 196 26.14 3.59 -11.39
C TYR A 196 26.56 4.44 -10.20
N ILE A 197 27.04 3.81 -9.13
CA ILE A 197 27.39 4.51 -7.88
C ILE A 197 28.61 5.43 -8.10
N GLU A 198 29.64 4.95 -8.78
CA GLU A 198 30.90 5.68 -8.92
C GLU A 198 30.86 6.75 -10.02
N THR A 199 30.13 6.51 -11.10
CA THR A 199 30.20 7.36 -12.29
C THR A 199 28.90 8.08 -12.60
N VAL A 200 27.80 7.36 -12.70
CA VAL A 200 26.52 7.91 -13.20
C VAL A 200 25.79 8.72 -12.15
N ARG A 201 25.68 8.18 -10.94
CA ARG A 201 24.94 8.84 -9.82
C ARG A 201 25.53 10.22 -9.47
N PRO A 202 26.84 10.43 -9.35
CA PRO A 202 27.38 11.76 -9.11
C PRO A 202 27.04 12.79 -10.20
N GLN A 203 26.92 12.36 -11.45
CA GLN A 203 26.55 13.23 -12.56
C GLN A 203 25.05 13.63 -12.48
N LEU A 204 24.18 12.68 -12.13
CA LEU A 204 22.75 12.95 -11.94
C LEU A 204 22.51 13.92 -10.78
N LEU A 205 23.22 13.77 -9.67
CA LEU A 205 23.10 14.64 -8.51
C LEU A 205 23.51 16.09 -8.82
N LYS A 206 24.56 16.30 -9.64
CA LYS A 206 24.98 17.64 -10.07
C LYS A 206 23.97 18.36 -10.96
N GLN A 207 23.10 17.62 -11.66
CA GLN A 207 22.06 18.20 -12.52
C GLN A 207 20.82 18.66 -11.73
N THR A 208 20.69 18.25 -10.48
CA THR A 208 19.51 18.52 -9.64
C THR A 208 19.74 19.69 -8.65
N THR A 209 20.97 20.22 -8.60
CA THR A 209 21.35 21.39 -7.80
C THR A 209 21.39 22.63 -8.68
#